data_43e4c599fb3f6fc6cafc067783b6d148
#
_entry.id   43e4c599fb3f6fc6cafc067783b6d148
#
_cell.length_a   1.000
_cell.length_b   1.000
_cell.length_c   1.000
_cell.angle_alpha   90.00
_cell.angle_beta   90.00
_cell.angle_gamma   90.00
#
_symmetry.space_group_name_H-M   'P 1'
#
loop_
_entity.id
_entity.type
_entity.pdbx_description
1 polymer ?
#
loop_
_entity_poly.entity_id
_entity_poly.type
_entity_poly.pdbx_seq_one_letter_code
_entity_poly.pdbx_strand_id
1 'polypeptide(L)'
;STPAAPANNTPEGQRQQTPAAGEGGNGGQDPQNTQRAIEAERQRIRSIEDLCTEFGLDARSYIDNGSTEEQVRAAVLEHLRSQHSPVATGIQVTDTQEDKFRRAAADSLLMRSGMTLERPEDGARSLMGMSIRDLAIECLQRDGSSESNLNRRSSDELYTMMARGFYNPEASFPAILDQTIEKAYKEGYRKVAVTFDKFTKKGSLKDFKKHDNYYVAGPVGEFYEVPENGELKHDIFKDDKLPQRQLKTYGRQFTLSRKAFIDDDIGLVTSLPARYAAAARKTINKQVYQILINNSNIYDGAALFGKGHKNLLASGTGVTQEAMQTMIMALANQKDQFGESIIINPATIVVPSGMKFDMYTLFFSPTINTSDNTQAVNPLYQYRDS
;
A
#
# COMPACT_ATOMS: atom_id res chain seq x y z
N SER A 1 13.58 46.27 20.31
CA SER A 1 14.24 45.43 21.33
C SER A 1 14.51 44.07 20.72
N THR A 2 15.70 43.86 20.21
CA THR A 2 16.22 42.64 19.61
C THR A 2 16.94 41.84 20.70
N PRO A 3 16.73 40.53 20.86
CA PRO A 3 17.62 39.76 21.75
C PRO A 3 18.82 39.22 20.99
N ALA A 4 19.97 39.34 21.69
CA ALA A 4 21.31 38.98 21.26
C ALA A 4 21.51 37.46 21.15
N ALA A 5 22.41 37.06 20.23
CA ALA A 5 22.89 35.71 20.04
C ALA A 5 23.89 35.31 21.16
N PRO A 6 23.96 34.03 21.56
CA PRO A 6 24.99 33.57 22.51
C PRO A 6 26.30 33.26 21.82
N ALA A 7 27.39 33.62 22.55
CA ALA A 7 28.78 33.53 22.15
C ALA A 7 29.27 32.07 22.01
N ASN A 8 30.14 31.91 21.03
CA ASN A 8 30.90 30.71 20.70
C ASN A 8 32.11 30.59 21.65
N ASN A 9 32.17 29.56 22.49
CA ASN A 9 33.36 29.26 23.29
C ASN A 9 34.12 28.11 22.60
N THR A 10 35.25 28.51 22.02
CA THR A 10 36.29 27.59 21.53
C THR A 10 37.29 27.36 22.66
N PRO A 11 37.65 26.13 23.03
CA PRO A 11 38.81 25.90 23.90
C PRO A 11 40.12 25.94 23.10
N GLU A 12 41.05 26.71 23.61
CA GLU A 12 42.39 26.91 23.13
C GLU A 12 43.22 25.63 23.08
N GLY A 13 44.08 25.58 22.05
CA GLY A 13 44.96 24.48 21.75
C GLY A 13 46.08 24.26 22.77
N GLN A 14 46.33 23.01 23.04
CA GLN A 14 47.61 22.59 23.64
C GLN A 14 48.69 22.49 22.58
N ARG A 15 49.70 23.34 22.69
CA ARG A 15 50.94 23.29 21.92
C ARG A 15 51.70 22.01 22.29
N GLN A 16 51.90 21.11 21.34
CA GLN A 16 52.96 20.09 21.44
C GLN A 16 54.33 20.75 21.30
N GLN A 17 55.15 20.57 22.34
CA GLN A 17 56.55 20.91 22.34
C GLN A 17 57.32 19.87 21.52
N THR A 18 58.03 20.34 20.52
CA THR A 18 59.10 19.61 19.82
C THR A 18 60.32 19.53 20.73
N PRO A 19 60.89 18.33 20.95
CA PRO A 19 62.25 18.28 21.61
C PRO A 19 63.32 18.54 20.55
N ALA A 20 64.26 19.38 20.95
CA ALA A 20 65.44 19.74 20.21
C ALA A 20 66.36 18.55 19.95
N ALA A 21 67.04 18.61 18.82
CA ALA A 21 68.17 17.74 18.47
C ALA A 21 69.35 17.87 19.50
N GLY A 22 69.69 16.76 20.10
CA GLY A 22 70.84 16.57 20.89
C GLY A 22 71.79 15.58 20.23
N GLU A 23 72.98 15.97 20.03
CA GLU A 23 74.11 15.26 19.45
C GLU A 23 74.54 14.01 20.23
N GLY A 24 74.92 12.98 19.47
CA GLY A 24 76.11 12.14 19.72
C GLY A 24 76.18 11.35 21.04
N GLY A 25 75.86 10.09 20.98
CA GLY A 25 76.22 9.08 21.98
C GLY A 25 76.13 7.69 21.40
N ASN A 26 77.29 7.17 21.01
CA ASN A 26 77.53 5.75 20.64
C ASN A 26 77.29 4.86 21.87
N GLY A 27 76.13 4.18 21.94
CA GLY A 27 75.80 3.28 23.01
C GLY A 27 75.19 1.99 22.39
N GLY A 28 75.87 0.86 22.62
CA GLY A 28 75.62 -0.45 22.10
C GLY A 28 74.11 -0.82 22.10
N GLN A 29 73.61 -1.17 20.98
CA GLN A 29 72.28 -1.74 20.81
C GLN A 29 72.22 -3.06 21.55
N ASP A 30 71.49 -3.11 22.62
CA ASP A 30 71.19 -4.32 23.38
C ASP A 30 70.47 -5.31 22.44
N PRO A 31 71.05 -6.48 22.16
CA PRO A 31 70.47 -7.44 21.18
C PRO A 31 69.04 -7.87 21.56
N GLN A 32 68.71 -7.82 22.86
CA GLN A 32 67.38 -8.16 23.36
C GLN A 32 66.32 -7.09 23.01
N ASN A 33 66.71 -5.82 22.94
CA ASN A 33 65.78 -4.72 22.61
C ASN A 33 65.48 -4.69 21.12
N THR A 34 66.46 -5.04 20.29
CA THR A 34 66.31 -5.17 18.85
C THR A 34 65.41 -6.39 18.49
N GLN A 35 65.58 -7.53 19.16
CA GLN A 35 64.73 -8.68 18.96
C GLN A 35 63.26 -8.42 19.36
N ARG A 36 63.01 -7.75 20.48
CA ARG A 36 61.66 -7.36 20.89
C ARG A 36 61.00 -6.38 19.91
N ALA A 37 61.75 -5.43 19.36
CA ALA A 37 61.25 -4.54 18.33
C ALA A 37 60.89 -5.26 17.03
N ILE A 38 61.69 -6.24 16.60
CA ILE A 38 61.43 -7.07 15.42
C ILE A 38 60.19 -7.97 15.65
N GLU A 39 60.05 -8.55 16.84
CA GLU A 39 58.87 -9.37 17.17
C GLU A 39 57.59 -8.54 17.24
N ALA A 40 57.65 -7.34 17.83
CA ALA A 40 56.52 -6.41 17.87
C ALA A 40 56.08 -5.98 16.47
N GLU A 41 57.03 -5.69 15.57
CA GLU A 41 56.76 -5.32 14.19
C GLU A 41 56.17 -6.50 13.39
N ARG A 42 56.67 -7.69 13.58
CA ARG A 42 56.07 -8.92 12.97
C ARG A 42 54.67 -9.16 13.47
N GLN A 43 54.40 -8.89 14.73
CA GLN A 43 53.06 -9.05 15.31
C GLN A 43 52.10 -7.99 14.74
N ARG A 44 52.55 -6.75 14.61
CA ARG A 44 51.83 -5.64 13.97
C ARG A 44 51.44 -6.00 12.51
N ILE A 45 52.42 -6.49 11.74
CA ILE A 45 52.20 -6.89 10.32
C ILE A 45 51.15 -7.98 10.22
N ARG A 46 51.25 -9.04 11.05
CA ARG A 46 50.25 -10.12 11.05
C ARG A 46 48.85 -9.63 11.39
N SER A 47 48.71 -8.82 12.43
CA SER A 47 47.41 -8.24 12.79
C SER A 47 46.78 -7.40 11.66
N ILE A 48 47.60 -6.67 10.90
CA ILE A 48 47.16 -5.90 9.75
C ILE A 48 46.76 -6.81 8.57
N GLU A 49 47.54 -7.85 8.29
CA GLU A 49 47.25 -8.83 7.25
C GLU A 49 45.95 -9.56 7.52
N ASP A 50 45.73 -10.01 8.76
CA ASP A 50 44.52 -10.71 9.19
C ASP A 50 43.28 -9.80 9.04
N LEU A 51 43.36 -8.58 9.53
CA LEU A 51 42.29 -7.59 9.43
C LEU A 51 41.98 -7.24 7.98
N CYS A 52 42.99 -6.98 7.15
CA CYS A 52 42.77 -6.63 5.75
C CYS A 52 42.23 -7.79 4.93
N THR A 53 42.67 -9.03 5.20
CA THR A 53 42.20 -10.22 4.51
C THR A 53 40.71 -10.50 4.82
N GLU A 54 40.30 -10.33 6.06
CA GLU A 54 38.92 -10.53 6.49
C GLU A 54 37.94 -9.56 5.80
N PHE A 55 38.38 -8.31 5.54
CA PHE A 55 37.54 -7.26 4.97
C PHE A 55 37.89 -6.87 3.53
N GLY A 56 38.76 -7.62 2.85
CA GLY A 56 39.07 -7.43 1.43
C GLY A 56 39.86 -6.16 1.10
N LEU A 57 40.63 -5.65 2.05
CA LEU A 57 41.51 -4.49 1.86
C LEU A 57 42.94 -4.90 1.50
N ASP A 58 43.68 -4.04 0.80
CA ASP A 58 45.11 -4.29 0.49
C ASP A 58 45.98 -3.97 1.70
N ALA A 59 46.46 -5.03 2.37
CA ALA A 59 47.33 -4.92 3.55
C ALA A 59 48.67 -4.19 3.29
N ARG A 60 49.23 -4.31 2.05
CA ARG A 60 50.53 -3.78 1.70
C ARG A 60 50.61 -2.29 1.87
N SER A 61 49.60 -1.55 1.46
CA SER A 61 49.57 -0.10 1.56
C SER A 61 49.63 0.39 2.99
N TYR A 62 49.07 -0.32 3.96
CA TYR A 62 49.09 0.02 5.37
C TYR A 62 50.37 -0.40 6.06
N ILE A 63 50.98 -1.51 5.64
CA ILE A 63 52.26 -2.01 6.15
C ILE A 63 53.39 -1.07 5.73
N ASP A 64 53.44 -0.69 4.45
CA ASP A 64 54.49 0.18 3.88
C ASP A 64 54.40 1.59 4.44
N ASN A 65 53.21 2.07 4.79
CA ASN A 65 53.01 3.38 5.42
C ASN A 65 53.26 3.38 6.95
N GLY A 66 53.61 2.27 7.55
CA GLY A 66 53.83 2.17 8.99
C GLY A 66 52.58 2.37 9.84
N SER A 67 51.37 2.11 9.29
CA SER A 67 50.10 2.33 9.98
C SER A 67 49.97 1.45 11.23
N THR A 68 49.36 2.01 12.28
CA THR A 68 49.06 1.24 13.49
C THR A 68 47.80 0.38 13.29
N GLU A 69 47.67 -0.67 14.07
CA GLU A 69 46.45 -1.54 14.02
C GLU A 69 45.14 -0.75 14.22
N GLU A 70 45.15 0.30 15.08
CA GLU A 70 43.99 1.16 15.28
C GLU A 70 43.62 1.99 14.05
N GLN A 71 44.66 2.46 13.32
CA GLN A 71 44.44 3.20 12.06
C GLN A 71 43.87 2.30 10.97
N VAL A 72 44.31 1.04 10.90
CA VAL A 72 43.76 0.07 9.96
C VAL A 72 42.30 -0.31 10.33
N ARG A 73 42.01 -0.48 11.62
CA ARG A 73 40.60 -0.71 12.07
C ARG A 73 39.72 0.47 11.72
N ALA A 74 40.20 1.71 11.87
CA ALA A 74 39.45 2.90 11.46
C ALA A 74 39.21 2.94 9.94
N ALA A 75 40.19 2.53 9.12
CA ALA A 75 40.09 2.46 7.69
C ALA A 75 39.12 1.34 7.24
N VAL A 76 39.10 0.18 7.91
CA VAL A 76 38.15 -0.88 7.72
C VAL A 76 36.72 -0.40 8.01
N LEU A 77 36.52 0.31 9.10
CA LEU A 77 35.20 0.88 9.45
C LEU A 77 34.73 1.90 8.40
N GLU A 78 35.63 2.72 7.89
CA GLU A 78 35.29 3.68 6.82
C GLU A 78 35.00 2.98 5.51
N HIS A 79 35.74 1.92 5.18
CA HIS A 79 35.47 1.07 4.01
C HIS A 79 34.09 0.41 4.12
N LEU A 80 33.76 -0.16 5.26
CA LEU A 80 32.44 -0.74 5.53
C LEU A 80 31.32 0.32 5.45
N ARG A 81 31.58 1.55 5.95
CA ARG A 81 30.64 2.66 5.81
C ARG A 81 30.45 3.09 4.36
N SER A 82 31.49 3.10 3.56
CA SER A 82 31.41 3.49 2.14
C SER A 82 30.68 2.44 1.28
N GLN A 83 30.79 1.18 1.64
CA GLN A 83 30.02 0.10 0.99
C GLN A 83 28.54 0.07 1.38
N HIS A 84 28.22 0.60 2.55
CA HIS A 84 26.85 0.78 2.98
C HIS A 84 26.47 2.25 2.79
N SER A 85 25.85 2.58 1.66
CA SER A 85 25.19 3.88 1.47
C SER A 85 24.34 4.20 2.71
N PRO A 86 24.35 5.44 3.22
CA PRO A 86 23.50 5.80 4.34
C PRO A 86 22.06 5.62 3.91
N VAL A 87 21.49 4.51 4.33
CA VAL A 87 20.04 4.29 4.25
C VAL A 87 19.43 5.34 5.16
N ALA A 88 18.58 6.20 4.56
CA ALA A 88 17.78 7.15 5.30
C ALA A 88 17.24 6.48 6.58
N THR A 89 17.33 7.16 7.69
CA THR A 89 16.85 6.76 9.02
C THR A 89 15.32 6.58 9.04
N GLY A 90 14.81 5.63 8.22
CA GLY A 90 13.56 4.94 8.48
C GLY A 90 13.92 3.78 9.40
N ILE A 91 13.17 3.56 10.43
CA ILE A 91 13.24 2.36 11.26
C ILE A 91 13.28 1.16 10.29
N GLN A 92 14.47 0.63 10.03
CA GLN A 92 14.59 -0.68 9.40
C GLN A 92 14.13 -1.67 10.48
N VAL A 93 12.90 -2.10 10.37
CA VAL A 93 12.48 -3.35 10.98
C VAL A 93 13.39 -4.40 10.34
N THR A 94 14.42 -4.81 11.05
CA THR A 94 15.26 -5.93 10.64
C THR A 94 14.34 -7.13 10.61
N ASP A 95 14.02 -7.60 9.40
CA ASP A 95 13.24 -8.82 9.23
C ASP A 95 13.94 -9.94 9.96
N THR A 96 13.38 -10.37 11.06
CA THR A 96 13.90 -11.49 11.80
C THR A 96 13.77 -12.76 10.96
N GLN A 97 14.61 -13.76 11.19
CA GLN A 97 14.47 -15.04 10.49
C GLN A 97 13.08 -15.65 10.69
N GLU A 98 12.46 -15.37 11.83
CA GLU A 98 11.09 -15.78 12.14
C GLU A 98 10.05 -15.10 11.26
N ASP A 99 10.19 -13.80 10.99
CA ASP A 99 9.25 -13.10 10.11
C ASP A 99 9.37 -13.56 8.67
N LYS A 100 10.57 -13.86 8.21
CA LYS A 100 10.81 -14.47 6.89
C LYS A 100 10.18 -15.85 6.82
N PHE A 101 10.36 -16.67 7.86
CA PHE A 101 9.73 -17.98 7.93
C PHE A 101 8.19 -17.88 7.92
N ARG A 102 7.61 -16.96 8.71
CA ARG A 102 6.15 -16.74 8.76
C ARG A 102 5.60 -16.38 7.39
N ARG A 103 6.28 -15.46 6.68
CA ARG A 103 5.88 -15.06 5.32
C ARG A 103 6.04 -16.19 4.31
N ALA A 104 7.16 -16.91 4.35
CA ALA A 104 7.41 -18.05 3.48
C ALA A 104 6.39 -19.19 3.72
N ALA A 105 6.05 -19.45 4.97
CA ALA A 105 5.04 -20.43 5.34
C ALA A 105 3.63 -20.03 4.86
N ALA A 106 3.26 -18.76 5.03
CA ALA A 106 1.99 -18.25 4.52
C ALA A 106 1.90 -18.37 2.98
N ASP A 107 2.97 -18.03 2.27
CA ASP A 107 3.03 -18.17 0.82
C ASP A 107 3.00 -19.63 0.37
N SER A 108 3.64 -20.54 1.12
CA SER A 108 3.61 -21.97 0.84
C SER A 108 2.19 -22.55 0.90
N LEU A 109 1.39 -22.16 1.90
CA LEU A 109 -0.02 -22.57 2.02
C LEU A 109 -0.85 -22.06 0.84
N LEU A 110 -0.64 -20.81 0.40
CA LEU A 110 -1.33 -20.26 -0.76
C LEU A 110 -0.94 -20.98 -2.06
N MET A 111 0.35 -21.23 -2.28
CA MET A 111 0.84 -21.97 -3.45
C MET A 111 0.33 -23.41 -3.45
N ARG A 112 0.29 -24.08 -2.31
CA ARG A 112 -0.25 -25.43 -2.14
C ARG A 112 -1.75 -25.49 -2.44
N SER A 113 -2.50 -24.41 -2.19
CA SER A 113 -3.92 -24.31 -2.58
C SER A 113 -4.16 -24.03 -4.06
N GLY A 114 -3.08 -23.90 -4.88
CA GLY A 114 -3.14 -23.58 -6.29
C GLY A 114 -3.25 -22.09 -6.61
N MET A 115 -3.01 -21.20 -5.64
CA MET A 115 -2.94 -19.77 -5.90
C MET A 115 -1.58 -19.40 -6.50
N THR A 116 -1.59 -18.60 -7.56
CA THR A 116 -0.37 -18.08 -8.18
C THR A 116 -0.02 -16.75 -7.52
N LEU A 117 1.16 -16.68 -6.90
CA LEU A 117 1.71 -15.45 -6.33
C LEU A 117 2.69 -14.82 -7.32
N GLU A 118 2.62 -13.51 -7.49
CA GLU A 118 3.54 -12.78 -8.38
C GLU A 118 4.98 -12.79 -7.84
N ARG A 119 5.14 -12.70 -6.52
CA ARG A 119 6.43 -12.69 -5.84
C ARG A 119 6.31 -13.47 -4.53
N PRO A 120 6.49 -14.79 -4.56
CA PRO A 120 6.53 -15.58 -3.33
C PRO A 120 7.81 -15.28 -2.55
N GLU A 121 7.75 -15.36 -1.23
CA GLU A 121 8.90 -15.20 -0.35
C GLU A 121 9.91 -16.34 -0.57
N ASP A 122 11.19 -16.01 -0.42
CA ASP A 122 12.26 -16.99 -0.52
C ASP A 122 12.05 -18.11 0.53
N GLY A 123 12.19 -19.37 0.08
CA GLY A 123 11.90 -20.53 0.95
C GLY A 123 10.45 -21.03 0.94
N ALA A 124 9.48 -20.29 0.38
CA ALA A 124 8.09 -20.74 0.34
C ALA A 124 7.93 -22.09 -0.41
N ARG A 125 8.71 -22.28 -1.49
CA ARG A 125 8.68 -23.54 -2.26
C ARG A 125 9.16 -24.75 -1.47
N SER A 126 10.14 -24.60 -0.59
CA SER A 126 10.64 -25.69 0.23
C SER A 126 9.62 -26.15 1.29
N LEU A 127 8.74 -25.24 1.70
CA LEU A 127 7.69 -25.52 2.69
C LEU A 127 6.39 -26.06 2.08
N MET A 128 6.25 -26.07 0.75
CA MET A 128 5.02 -26.54 0.07
C MET A 128 4.66 -28.00 0.37
N GLY A 129 5.63 -28.84 0.71
CA GLY A 129 5.40 -30.24 1.06
C GLY A 129 4.91 -30.47 2.48
N MET A 130 4.90 -29.45 3.33
CA MET A 130 4.50 -29.57 4.74
C MET A 130 2.99 -29.54 4.88
N SER A 131 2.44 -30.47 5.65
CA SER A 131 1.03 -30.41 6.08
C SER A 131 0.81 -29.26 7.08
N ILE A 132 -0.46 -28.87 7.32
CA ILE A 132 -0.81 -27.90 8.40
C ILE A 132 -0.28 -28.40 9.74
N ARG A 133 -0.34 -29.72 9.97
CA ARG A 133 0.18 -30.36 11.16
C ARG A 133 1.70 -30.19 11.29
N ASP A 134 2.45 -30.46 10.22
CA ASP A 134 3.91 -30.34 10.23
C ASP A 134 4.36 -28.90 10.44
N LEU A 135 3.65 -27.97 9.79
CA LEU A 135 3.86 -26.54 9.96
C LEU A 135 3.57 -26.10 11.41
N ALA A 136 2.53 -26.64 12.04
CA ALA A 136 2.23 -26.37 13.44
C ALA A 136 3.33 -26.87 14.38
N ILE A 137 3.91 -28.06 14.11
CA ILE A 137 5.04 -28.60 14.87
C ILE A 137 6.27 -27.71 14.73
N GLU A 138 6.59 -27.30 13.52
CA GLU A 138 7.73 -26.41 13.26
C GLU A 138 7.56 -25.06 13.97
N CYS A 139 6.34 -24.50 13.98
CA CYS A 139 6.04 -23.26 14.71
C CYS A 139 6.24 -23.46 16.23
N LEU A 140 5.72 -24.53 16.80
CA LEU A 140 5.89 -24.82 18.23
C LEU A 140 7.35 -24.98 18.63
N GLN A 141 8.17 -25.60 17.76
CA GLN A 141 9.61 -25.74 18.00
C GLN A 141 10.32 -24.38 17.98
N ARG A 142 9.98 -23.52 17.02
CA ARG A 142 10.54 -22.17 16.89
C ARG A 142 10.09 -21.24 18.00
N ASP A 143 8.85 -21.36 18.43
CA ASP A 143 8.30 -20.58 19.56
C ASP A 143 8.85 -21.03 20.92
N GLY A 144 9.85 -21.94 20.94
CA GLY A 144 10.56 -22.34 22.15
C GLY A 144 9.80 -23.31 23.05
N SER A 145 8.87 -24.09 22.46
CA SER A 145 8.21 -25.17 23.22
C SER A 145 9.23 -26.14 23.78
N SER A 146 9.27 -26.28 25.13
CA SER A 146 10.15 -27.22 25.82
C SER A 146 9.69 -28.68 25.71
N GLU A 147 8.58 -28.94 25.04
CA GLU A 147 8.03 -30.26 24.90
C GLU A 147 8.82 -31.12 23.89
N SER A 148 9.38 -32.22 24.39
CA SER A 148 10.05 -33.21 23.54
C SER A 148 9.03 -34.10 22.82
N ASN A 149 9.38 -34.58 21.62
CA ASN A 149 8.59 -35.53 20.84
C ASN A 149 7.25 -35.01 20.26
N LEU A 150 7.16 -33.74 19.84
CA LEU A 150 5.97 -33.16 19.18
C LEU A 150 5.48 -34.03 18.02
N ASN A 151 6.41 -34.62 17.25
CA ASN A 151 6.10 -35.49 16.11
C ASN A 151 5.28 -36.74 16.46
N ARG A 152 5.38 -37.23 17.70
CA ARG A 152 4.65 -38.41 18.18
C ARG A 152 3.32 -38.11 18.84
N ARG A 153 3.02 -36.81 19.04
CA ARG A 153 1.75 -36.37 19.61
C ARG A 153 0.61 -36.58 18.62
N SER A 154 -0.56 -36.85 19.12
CA SER A 154 -1.77 -36.92 18.29
C SER A 154 -2.10 -35.53 17.68
N SER A 155 -2.77 -35.52 16.54
CA SER A 155 -3.20 -34.26 15.91
C SER A 155 -4.15 -33.46 16.81
N ASP A 156 -4.84 -34.12 17.70
CA ASP A 156 -5.77 -33.54 18.65
C ASP A 156 -5.06 -32.78 19.78
N GLU A 157 -4.01 -33.39 20.31
CA GLU A 157 -3.16 -32.73 21.31
C GLU A 157 -2.46 -31.53 20.74
N LEU A 158 -1.92 -31.65 19.51
CA LEU A 158 -1.31 -30.54 18.80
C LEU A 158 -2.30 -29.40 18.56
N TYR A 159 -3.54 -29.74 18.13
CA TYR A 159 -4.59 -28.72 17.95
C TYR A 159 -4.87 -27.99 19.27
N THR A 160 -4.95 -28.69 20.37
CA THR A 160 -5.18 -28.09 21.70
C THR A 160 -4.02 -27.18 22.12
N MET A 161 -2.78 -27.56 21.81
CA MET A 161 -1.59 -26.74 22.07
C MET A 161 -1.61 -25.47 21.20
N MET A 162 -1.91 -25.62 19.91
CA MET A 162 -2.03 -24.50 18.99
C MET A 162 -3.18 -23.56 19.36
N ALA A 163 -4.32 -24.12 19.84
CA ALA A 163 -5.46 -23.31 20.29
C ALA A 163 -5.09 -22.37 21.45
N ARG A 164 -4.22 -22.80 22.34
CA ARG A 164 -3.67 -21.95 23.41
C ARG A 164 -2.79 -20.82 22.82
N GLY A 165 -2.03 -21.11 21.76
CA GLY A 165 -1.18 -20.15 21.06
C GLY A 165 -1.97 -18.99 20.44
N PHE A 166 -3.26 -19.16 20.10
CA PHE A 166 -4.10 -18.07 19.57
C PHE A 166 -4.34 -16.92 20.55
N TYR A 167 -4.09 -17.14 21.83
CA TYR A 167 -4.13 -16.08 22.85
C TYR A 167 -2.77 -15.38 23.02
N ASN A 168 -1.70 -15.89 22.38
CA ASN A 168 -0.39 -15.28 22.41
C ASN A 168 -0.13 -14.55 21.06
N PRO A 169 -0.01 -13.22 21.05
CA PRO A 169 0.21 -12.43 19.84
C PRO A 169 1.56 -12.71 19.17
N GLU A 170 2.50 -13.30 19.90
CA GLU A 170 3.85 -13.64 19.41
C GLU A 170 3.93 -15.04 18.77
N ALA A 171 2.88 -15.86 18.92
CA ALA A 171 2.88 -17.22 18.40
C ALA A 171 2.94 -17.24 16.85
N SER A 172 3.85 -18.05 16.30
CA SER A 172 4.14 -18.10 14.87
C SER A 172 3.00 -18.66 14.04
N PHE A 173 2.33 -19.69 14.50
CA PHE A 173 1.27 -20.36 13.74
C PHE A 173 0.02 -19.49 13.50
N PRO A 174 -0.55 -18.83 14.52
CA PRO A 174 -1.64 -17.87 14.30
C PRO A 174 -1.26 -16.75 13.34
N ALA A 175 -0.03 -16.23 13.44
CA ALA A 175 0.45 -15.17 12.55
C ALA A 175 0.57 -15.64 11.08
N ILE A 176 0.99 -16.88 10.85
CA ILE A 176 1.02 -17.50 9.52
C ILE A 176 -0.38 -17.63 8.94
N LEU A 177 -1.33 -18.13 9.73
CA LEU A 177 -2.72 -18.26 9.28
C LEU A 177 -3.34 -16.90 8.96
N ASP A 178 -3.11 -15.90 9.81
CA ASP A 178 -3.61 -14.54 9.58
C ASP A 178 -3.06 -13.94 8.27
N GLN A 179 -1.76 -14.03 8.05
CA GLN A 179 -1.13 -13.60 6.80
C GLN A 179 -1.65 -14.35 5.58
N THR A 180 -1.88 -15.67 5.71
CA THR A 180 -2.44 -16.50 4.64
C THR A 180 -3.85 -16.05 4.29
N ILE A 181 -4.69 -15.84 5.30
CA ILE A 181 -6.07 -15.36 5.16
C ILE A 181 -6.10 -13.98 4.51
N GLU A 182 -5.23 -13.06 4.98
CA GLU A 182 -5.16 -11.69 4.45
C GLU A 182 -4.76 -11.69 2.96
N LYS A 183 -3.72 -12.45 2.59
CA LYS A 183 -3.28 -12.57 1.20
C LYS A 183 -4.34 -13.24 0.33
N ALA A 184 -4.99 -14.31 0.79
CA ALA A 184 -6.08 -14.97 0.10
C ALA A 184 -7.28 -14.03 -0.10
N TYR A 185 -7.61 -13.22 0.89
CA TYR A 185 -8.65 -12.21 0.81
C TYR A 185 -8.32 -11.14 -0.24
N LYS A 186 -7.11 -10.57 -0.21
CA LYS A 186 -6.65 -9.56 -1.17
C LYS A 186 -6.73 -10.09 -2.61
N GLU A 187 -6.29 -11.32 -2.83
CA GLU A 187 -6.34 -11.96 -4.15
C GLU A 187 -7.78 -12.22 -4.61
N GLY A 188 -8.65 -12.74 -3.74
CA GLY A 188 -10.06 -12.93 -4.01
C GLY A 188 -10.79 -11.63 -4.34
N TYR A 189 -10.45 -10.55 -3.63
CA TYR A 189 -11.01 -9.22 -3.88
C TYR A 189 -10.58 -8.68 -5.25
N ARG A 190 -9.30 -8.85 -5.63
CA ARG A 190 -8.73 -8.36 -6.89
C ARG A 190 -9.33 -9.07 -8.11
N LYS A 191 -9.57 -10.38 -8.03
CA LYS A 191 -10.08 -11.20 -9.14
C LYS A 191 -11.52 -10.90 -9.56
N VAL A 192 -12.31 -10.25 -8.73
CA VAL A 192 -13.72 -9.98 -9.05
C VAL A 192 -13.84 -8.77 -9.95
N ALA A 193 -14.35 -9.00 -11.16
CA ALA A 193 -14.72 -7.92 -12.06
C ALA A 193 -15.98 -7.22 -11.54
N VAL A 194 -15.88 -5.91 -11.35
CA VAL A 194 -17.01 -5.03 -11.01
C VAL A 194 -17.01 -3.85 -11.98
N THR A 195 -18.14 -3.23 -12.11
CA THR A 195 -18.32 -2.12 -13.06
C THR A 195 -18.50 -0.77 -12.38
N PHE A 196 -18.83 -0.75 -11.09
CA PHE A 196 -19.05 0.50 -10.37
C PHE A 196 -17.78 1.37 -10.27
N ASP A 197 -16.59 0.76 -10.28
CA ASP A 197 -15.31 1.48 -10.23
C ASP A 197 -15.13 2.47 -11.40
N LYS A 198 -15.86 2.27 -12.51
CA LYS A 198 -15.76 3.11 -13.70
C LYS A 198 -16.40 4.50 -13.54
N PHE A 199 -17.40 4.62 -12.68
CA PHE A 199 -18.16 5.87 -12.48
C PHE A 199 -18.18 6.36 -11.03
N THR A 200 -17.48 5.67 -10.13
CA THR A 200 -17.36 6.08 -8.72
C THR A 200 -15.93 6.38 -8.36
N LYS A 201 -15.72 7.26 -7.38
CA LYS A 201 -14.40 7.56 -6.81
C LYS A 201 -14.30 7.04 -5.39
N LYS A 202 -13.12 6.53 -5.02
CA LYS A 202 -12.84 6.15 -3.64
C LYS A 202 -12.66 7.40 -2.79
N GLY A 203 -13.37 7.46 -1.67
CA GLY A 203 -13.17 8.45 -0.62
C GLY A 203 -12.67 7.76 0.66
N SER A 204 -12.17 8.54 1.59
CA SER A 204 -11.80 8.08 2.93
C SER A 204 -12.56 8.89 3.96
N LEU A 205 -12.99 8.23 5.04
CA LEU A 205 -13.56 8.86 6.23
C LEU A 205 -12.76 8.37 7.44
N LYS A 206 -12.51 9.24 8.39
CA LYS A 206 -11.68 8.94 9.56
C LYS A 206 -12.46 8.27 10.70
N ASP A 207 -13.78 8.44 10.72
CA ASP A 207 -14.65 7.93 11.77
C ASP A 207 -16.01 7.47 11.23
N PHE A 208 -16.86 6.95 12.11
CA PHE A 208 -18.21 6.45 11.78
C PHE A 208 -19.31 7.51 11.93
N LYS A 209 -18.95 8.74 12.21
CA LYS A 209 -19.92 9.84 12.30
C LYS A 209 -20.44 10.19 10.92
N LYS A 210 -21.59 10.83 10.89
CA LYS A 210 -22.09 11.43 9.65
C LYS A 210 -21.25 12.65 9.32
N HIS A 211 -20.69 12.68 8.14
CA HIS A 211 -19.94 13.81 7.61
C HIS A 211 -20.75 14.49 6.52
N ASP A 212 -20.99 15.77 6.70
CA ASP A 212 -21.57 16.61 5.67
C ASP A 212 -20.48 16.99 4.67
N ASN A 213 -20.77 16.89 3.40
CA ASN A 213 -19.90 17.46 2.39
C ASN A 213 -20.16 18.95 2.31
N TYR A 214 -19.25 19.73 2.81
CA TYR A 214 -19.28 21.17 2.57
C TYR A 214 -18.93 21.43 1.10
N TYR A 215 -19.92 21.66 0.31
CA TYR A 215 -19.77 22.23 -1.01
C TYR A 215 -20.14 23.72 -0.87
N VAL A 216 -19.14 24.56 -0.89
CA VAL A 216 -19.42 25.99 -1.06
C VAL A 216 -19.86 26.11 -2.53
N ALA A 217 -21.14 26.36 -2.72
CA ALA A 217 -21.62 26.81 -4.02
C ALA A 217 -20.77 28.03 -4.37
N GLY A 218 -20.03 27.95 -5.47
CA GLY A 218 -19.04 28.95 -5.83
C GLY A 218 -19.56 30.37 -5.91
N PRO A 219 -18.70 31.35 -6.20
CA PRO A 219 -19.09 32.73 -6.32
C PRO A 219 -20.24 32.82 -7.31
N VAL A 220 -21.21 33.49 -6.89
CA VAL A 220 -22.56 33.42 -7.35
C VAL A 220 -22.79 34.47 -8.38
N GLY A 221 -23.03 34.05 -9.59
CA GLY A 221 -23.52 34.94 -10.62
C GLY A 221 -22.45 35.83 -11.23
N GLU A 222 -22.92 36.74 -12.05
CA GLU A 222 -22.08 37.70 -12.75
C GLU A 222 -21.57 38.78 -11.79
N PHE A 223 -20.33 39.26 -12.05
CA PHE A 223 -19.84 40.44 -11.37
C PHE A 223 -20.65 41.65 -11.77
N TYR A 224 -21.13 42.37 -10.79
CA TYR A 224 -21.85 43.62 -11.07
C TYR A 224 -20.87 44.73 -11.46
N GLU A 225 -21.23 45.52 -12.48
CA GLU A 225 -20.51 46.72 -12.81
C GLU A 225 -20.54 47.71 -11.64
N VAL A 226 -19.36 48.12 -11.19
CA VAL A 226 -19.23 49.07 -10.07
C VAL A 226 -18.86 50.42 -10.73
N PRO A 227 -19.75 51.41 -10.65
CA PRO A 227 -19.45 52.75 -11.14
C PRO A 227 -18.31 53.39 -10.34
N GLU A 228 -17.64 54.36 -10.94
CA GLU A 228 -16.56 55.12 -10.30
C GLU A 228 -17.08 55.74 -9.00
N ASN A 229 -16.44 55.38 -7.84
CA ASN A 229 -16.88 55.64 -6.48
C ASN A 229 -18.15 54.85 -5.99
N GLY A 230 -18.52 53.78 -6.68
CA GLY A 230 -19.61 52.90 -6.23
C GLY A 230 -19.19 51.95 -5.11
N GLU A 231 -20.14 51.54 -4.32
CA GLU A 231 -19.96 50.60 -3.19
C GLU A 231 -20.03 49.16 -3.71
N LEU A 232 -19.05 48.30 -3.32
CA LEU A 232 -19.09 46.87 -3.59
C LEU A 232 -20.21 46.20 -2.77
N LYS A 233 -21.08 45.47 -3.45
CA LYS A 233 -22.13 44.71 -2.75
C LYS A 233 -21.54 43.39 -2.21
N HIS A 234 -21.92 43.07 -0.98
CA HIS A 234 -21.58 41.77 -0.37
C HIS A 234 -22.26 40.62 -1.09
N ASP A 235 -21.52 39.59 -1.35
CA ASP A 235 -22.04 38.33 -1.89
C ASP A 235 -22.71 37.51 -0.76
N ILE A 236 -23.80 36.81 -1.08
CA ILE A 236 -24.56 36.00 -0.11
C ILE A 236 -24.30 34.53 -0.47
N PHE A 237 -23.57 33.83 0.39
CA PHE A 237 -23.42 32.39 0.31
C PHE A 237 -24.75 31.72 0.70
N LYS A 238 -25.30 30.87 -0.17
CA LYS A 238 -26.44 30.03 0.16
C LYS A 238 -25.91 28.71 0.75
N ASP A 239 -26.22 28.49 2.02
CA ASP A 239 -26.05 27.19 2.66
C ASP A 239 -27.16 26.24 2.17
N ASP A 240 -26.78 25.24 1.40
CA ASP A 240 -27.71 24.19 0.99
C ASP A 240 -27.45 22.91 1.76
N LYS A 241 -28.50 22.08 1.90
CA LYS A 241 -28.35 20.75 2.50
C LYS A 241 -27.45 19.92 1.62
N LEU A 242 -26.42 19.34 2.22
CA LEU A 242 -25.36 18.64 1.49
C LEU A 242 -25.47 17.11 1.66
N PRO A 243 -25.01 16.34 0.67
CA PRO A 243 -25.00 14.88 0.76
C PRO A 243 -24.20 14.42 1.97
N GLN A 244 -24.81 13.60 2.82
CA GLN A 244 -24.16 13.03 4.00
C GLN A 244 -23.46 11.72 3.65
N ARG A 245 -22.26 11.52 4.20
CA ARG A 245 -21.50 10.28 4.10
C ARG A 245 -21.28 9.68 5.47
N GLN A 246 -21.39 8.35 5.56
CA GLN A 246 -21.15 7.63 6.79
C GLN A 246 -20.53 6.27 6.50
N LEU A 247 -19.52 5.88 7.29
CA LEU A 247 -18.97 4.55 7.26
C LEU A 247 -19.95 3.54 7.89
N LYS A 248 -20.05 2.37 7.27
CA LYS A 248 -20.77 1.21 7.80
C LYS A 248 -19.85 0.00 7.76
N THR A 249 -19.86 -0.80 8.81
CA THR A 249 -19.08 -2.02 8.88
C THR A 249 -19.89 -3.21 8.37
N TYR A 250 -19.29 -3.99 7.49
CA TYR A 250 -19.84 -5.27 7.02
C TYR A 250 -18.81 -6.35 7.30
N GLY A 251 -19.22 -7.46 7.87
CA GLY A 251 -18.31 -8.55 8.23
C GLY A 251 -18.97 -9.91 8.13
N ARG A 252 -18.15 -10.93 7.97
CA ARG A 252 -18.48 -12.33 8.16
C ARG A 252 -17.39 -12.97 8.98
N GLN A 253 -17.78 -13.92 9.83
CA GLN A 253 -16.86 -14.70 10.64
C GLN A 253 -16.75 -16.10 10.09
N PHE A 254 -15.56 -16.67 10.12
CA PHE A 254 -15.33 -18.09 9.94
C PHE A 254 -14.37 -18.58 11.01
N THR A 255 -14.41 -19.86 11.30
CA THR A 255 -13.60 -20.48 12.34
C THR A 255 -12.88 -21.70 11.75
N LEU A 256 -11.58 -21.79 12.02
CA LEU A 256 -10.83 -23.01 11.72
C LEU A 256 -11.29 -24.12 12.68
N SER A 257 -11.96 -25.12 12.15
CA SER A 257 -12.45 -26.23 12.96
C SER A 257 -11.32 -27.22 13.26
N ARG A 258 -11.43 -27.93 14.39
CA ARG A 258 -10.55 -29.04 14.73
C ARG A 258 -10.45 -30.08 13.59
N LYS A 259 -11.56 -30.37 12.94
CA LYS A 259 -11.61 -31.32 11.82
C LYS A 259 -10.77 -30.81 10.64
N ALA A 260 -10.89 -29.54 10.26
CA ALA A 260 -10.10 -28.95 9.18
C ALA A 260 -8.59 -28.99 9.43
N PHE A 261 -8.17 -28.85 10.69
CA PHE A 261 -6.76 -29.01 11.08
C PHE A 261 -6.29 -30.46 10.95
N ILE A 262 -7.09 -31.43 11.41
CA ILE A 262 -6.75 -32.86 11.36
C ILE A 262 -6.74 -33.39 9.92
N ASP A 263 -7.71 -32.97 9.10
CA ASP A 263 -7.88 -33.41 7.73
C ASP A 263 -6.98 -32.64 6.75
N ASP A 264 -6.16 -31.70 7.23
CA ASP A 264 -5.27 -30.85 6.44
C ASP A 264 -6.03 -30.06 5.34
N ASP A 265 -7.23 -29.55 5.69
CA ASP A 265 -8.09 -28.82 4.76
C ASP A 265 -7.60 -27.38 4.55
N ILE A 266 -6.63 -27.24 3.64
CA ILE A 266 -6.09 -25.94 3.22
C ILE A 266 -7.14 -25.06 2.57
N GLY A 267 -8.14 -25.66 1.90
CA GLY A 267 -9.22 -24.94 1.24
C GLY A 267 -9.99 -24.02 2.18
N LEU A 268 -10.13 -24.43 3.44
CA LEU A 268 -10.80 -23.61 4.44
C LEU A 268 -10.02 -22.32 4.74
N VAL A 269 -8.71 -22.39 4.77
CA VAL A 269 -7.83 -21.26 5.12
C VAL A 269 -7.59 -20.33 3.93
N THR A 270 -7.62 -20.83 2.72
CA THR A 270 -7.25 -20.09 1.52
C THR A 270 -8.44 -19.75 0.63
N SER A 271 -9.24 -20.73 0.22
CA SER A 271 -10.33 -20.51 -0.74
C SER A 271 -11.55 -19.85 -0.10
N LEU A 272 -11.84 -20.12 1.18
CA LEU A 272 -12.98 -19.50 1.86
C LEU A 272 -12.80 -17.98 2.05
N PRO A 273 -11.65 -17.46 2.52
CA PRO A 273 -11.40 -16.02 2.57
C PRO A 273 -11.48 -15.36 1.21
N ALA A 274 -10.95 -16.00 0.16
CA ALA A 274 -11.04 -15.49 -1.21
C ALA A 274 -12.50 -15.39 -1.70
N ARG A 275 -13.33 -16.37 -1.38
CA ARG A 275 -14.79 -16.34 -1.68
C ARG A 275 -15.51 -15.23 -0.90
N TYR A 276 -15.13 -15.00 0.36
CA TYR A 276 -15.70 -13.91 1.16
C TYR A 276 -15.30 -12.55 0.61
N ALA A 277 -14.06 -12.38 0.19
CA ALA A 277 -13.60 -11.17 -0.47
C ALA A 277 -14.36 -10.90 -1.77
N ALA A 278 -14.57 -11.93 -2.57
CA ALA A 278 -15.37 -11.84 -3.79
C ALA A 278 -16.83 -11.45 -3.47
N ALA A 279 -17.43 -12.05 -2.44
CA ALA A 279 -18.78 -11.71 -1.99
C ALA A 279 -18.87 -10.26 -1.47
N ALA A 280 -17.87 -9.79 -0.72
CA ALA A 280 -17.78 -8.41 -0.23
C ALA A 280 -17.78 -7.42 -1.40
N ARG A 281 -16.91 -7.64 -2.39
CA ARG A 281 -16.84 -6.77 -3.57
C ARG A 281 -18.13 -6.75 -4.39
N LYS A 282 -18.78 -7.91 -4.56
CA LYS A 282 -20.11 -8.00 -5.18
C LYS A 282 -21.17 -7.26 -4.36
N THR A 283 -21.09 -7.31 -3.03
CA THR A 283 -22.02 -6.58 -2.15
C THR A 283 -21.89 -5.08 -2.35
N ILE A 284 -20.66 -4.54 -2.42
CA ILE A 284 -20.41 -3.12 -2.72
C ILE A 284 -21.00 -2.76 -4.08
N ASN A 285 -20.73 -3.57 -5.12
CA ASN A 285 -21.27 -3.36 -6.44
C ASN A 285 -22.81 -3.31 -6.43
N LYS A 286 -23.44 -4.24 -5.74
CA LYS A 286 -24.90 -4.27 -5.60
C LYS A 286 -25.43 -3.02 -4.89
N GLN A 287 -24.78 -2.58 -3.81
CA GLN A 287 -25.21 -1.39 -3.07
C GLN A 287 -25.12 -0.12 -3.91
N VAL A 288 -24.06 0.05 -4.70
CA VAL A 288 -23.92 1.20 -5.60
C VAL A 288 -25.05 1.23 -6.64
N TYR A 289 -25.31 0.10 -7.29
CA TYR A 289 -26.41 0.03 -8.27
C TYR A 289 -27.79 0.18 -7.62
N GLN A 290 -27.99 -0.29 -6.39
CA GLN A 290 -29.24 -0.10 -5.67
C GLN A 290 -29.57 1.38 -5.41
N ILE A 291 -28.58 2.25 -5.22
CA ILE A 291 -28.82 3.69 -5.11
C ILE A 291 -29.48 4.22 -6.39
N LEU A 292 -29.00 3.79 -7.55
CA LEU A 292 -29.55 4.21 -8.85
C LEU A 292 -30.93 3.59 -9.12
N ILE A 293 -31.10 2.29 -8.84
CA ILE A 293 -32.33 1.54 -9.17
C ILE A 293 -33.47 1.90 -8.23
N ASN A 294 -33.20 2.00 -6.93
CA ASN A 294 -34.24 2.29 -5.94
C ASN A 294 -34.73 3.72 -5.99
N ASN A 295 -33.98 4.62 -6.60
CA ASN A 295 -34.32 6.04 -6.73
C ASN A 295 -34.84 6.65 -5.42
N SER A 296 -34.16 6.35 -4.32
CA SER A 296 -34.57 6.79 -2.97
C SER A 296 -34.40 8.29 -2.81
N ASN A 297 -35.13 8.87 -1.85
CA ASN A 297 -34.97 10.26 -1.49
C ASN A 297 -33.53 10.54 -1.02
N ILE A 298 -32.97 11.62 -1.49
CA ILE A 298 -31.62 12.09 -1.14
C ILE A 298 -31.68 13.18 -0.04
N TYR A 299 -30.62 13.91 0.14
CA TYR A 299 -30.42 14.87 1.21
C TYR A 299 -31.43 16.04 1.23
N ASP A 300 -32.01 16.41 0.09
CA ASP A 300 -33.03 17.46 -0.06
C ASP A 300 -34.47 16.97 0.20
N GLY A 301 -34.63 15.65 0.41
CA GLY A 301 -35.92 14.99 0.62
C GLY A 301 -36.66 14.61 -0.66
N ALA A 302 -36.09 14.91 -1.84
CA ALA A 302 -36.61 14.49 -3.13
C ALA A 302 -35.90 13.22 -3.64
N ALA A 303 -36.54 12.50 -4.57
CA ALA A 303 -35.93 11.33 -5.20
C ALA A 303 -34.72 11.73 -6.05
N LEU A 304 -33.69 10.88 -6.09
CA LEU A 304 -32.45 11.14 -6.85
C LEU A 304 -32.73 11.50 -8.30
N PHE A 305 -33.60 10.74 -8.97
CA PHE A 305 -34.07 11.05 -10.32
C PHE A 305 -35.50 11.54 -10.25
N GLY A 306 -35.71 12.77 -10.66
CA GLY A 306 -37.04 13.39 -10.58
C GLY A 306 -37.15 14.69 -11.37
N LYS A 307 -38.40 15.15 -11.48
CA LYS A 307 -38.70 16.43 -12.18
C LYS A 307 -38.04 17.63 -11.49
N GLY A 308 -37.91 17.61 -10.15
CA GLY A 308 -37.27 18.68 -9.39
C GLY A 308 -35.79 18.83 -9.76
N HIS A 309 -35.09 17.75 -9.94
CA HIS A 309 -33.69 17.73 -10.35
C HIS A 309 -33.47 17.85 -11.86
N LYS A 310 -34.55 17.84 -12.67
CA LYS A 310 -34.48 17.91 -14.14
C LYS A 310 -33.56 16.86 -14.77
N ASN A 311 -33.39 15.72 -14.10
CA ASN A 311 -32.49 14.64 -14.49
C ASN A 311 -33.25 13.32 -14.85
N LEU A 312 -34.55 13.40 -15.03
CA LEU A 312 -35.41 12.30 -15.45
C LEU A 312 -36.21 12.70 -16.67
N LEU A 313 -36.05 11.97 -17.78
CA LEU A 313 -36.92 12.13 -18.94
C LEU A 313 -38.31 11.54 -18.67
N ALA A 314 -39.35 12.23 -19.08
CA ALA A 314 -40.72 11.91 -18.72
C ALA A 314 -41.26 10.60 -19.35
N SER A 315 -40.68 10.20 -20.47
CA SER A 315 -41.05 8.95 -21.19
C SER A 315 -39.80 8.12 -21.41
N GLY A 316 -39.95 6.78 -21.26
CA GLY A 316 -38.89 5.85 -21.58
C GLY A 316 -38.50 6.01 -23.05
N THR A 317 -37.25 6.31 -23.29
CA THR A 317 -36.68 6.41 -24.62
C THR A 317 -35.89 5.12 -24.87
N GLY A 318 -36.13 4.46 -26.01
CA GLY A 318 -35.32 3.29 -26.38
C GLY A 318 -33.86 3.63 -26.64
N VAL A 319 -33.09 2.66 -27.08
CA VAL A 319 -31.71 2.86 -27.55
C VAL A 319 -31.75 3.44 -28.96
N THR A 320 -32.00 4.74 -29.04
CA THR A 320 -32.06 5.48 -30.31
C THR A 320 -31.12 6.67 -30.28
N GLN A 321 -30.71 7.11 -31.46
CA GLN A 321 -29.86 8.31 -31.60
C GLN A 321 -30.52 9.53 -30.97
N GLU A 322 -31.80 9.75 -31.27
CA GLU A 322 -32.58 10.90 -30.77
C GLU A 322 -32.68 10.91 -29.26
N ALA A 323 -32.85 9.73 -28.65
CA ALA A 323 -32.87 9.58 -27.19
C ALA A 323 -31.55 9.98 -26.55
N MET A 324 -30.43 9.54 -27.14
CA MET A 324 -29.10 9.89 -26.65
C MET A 324 -28.79 11.37 -26.83
N GLN A 325 -29.13 11.94 -27.96
CA GLN A 325 -28.99 13.39 -28.18
C GLN A 325 -29.83 14.21 -27.19
N THR A 326 -31.06 13.80 -26.94
CA THR A 326 -31.92 14.45 -25.96
C THR A 326 -31.33 14.41 -24.56
N MET A 327 -30.78 13.26 -24.14
CA MET A 327 -30.12 13.12 -22.83
C MET A 327 -28.85 13.99 -22.72
N ILE A 328 -28.01 14.03 -23.77
CA ILE A 328 -26.81 14.85 -23.80
C ILE A 328 -27.18 16.34 -23.74
N MET A 329 -28.20 16.77 -24.51
CA MET A 329 -28.68 18.16 -24.47
C MET A 329 -29.29 18.51 -23.10
N ALA A 330 -30.06 17.60 -22.50
CA ALA A 330 -30.62 17.80 -21.17
C ALA A 330 -29.51 17.95 -20.10
N LEU A 331 -28.42 17.21 -20.24
CA LEU A 331 -27.26 17.33 -19.37
C LEU A 331 -26.52 18.67 -19.56
N ALA A 332 -26.31 19.07 -20.81
CA ALA A 332 -25.68 20.36 -21.15
C ALA A 332 -26.51 21.58 -20.73
N ASN A 333 -27.82 21.46 -20.71
CA ASN A 333 -28.76 22.51 -20.29
C ASN A 333 -29.00 22.56 -18.78
N GLN A 334 -28.28 21.79 -17.98
CA GLN A 334 -28.37 21.89 -16.52
C GLN A 334 -27.89 23.25 -16.02
N LYS A 335 -28.61 23.76 -15.04
CA LYS A 335 -28.34 25.04 -14.41
C LYS A 335 -28.04 24.85 -12.94
N ASP A 336 -27.19 25.70 -12.40
CA ASP A 336 -26.96 25.78 -10.97
C ASP A 336 -28.17 26.40 -10.24
N GLN A 337 -28.04 26.54 -8.92
CA GLN A 337 -29.07 27.14 -8.08
C GLN A 337 -29.31 28.64 -8.34
N PHE A 338 -28.44 29.29 -9.12
CA PHE A 338 -28.51 30.70 -9.48
C PHE A 338 -29.08 30.92 -10.89
N GLY A 339 -29.28 29.82 -11.64
CA GLY A 339 -29.77 29.84 -12.99
C GLY A 339 -28.68 29.91 -14.06
N GLU A 340 -27.41 29.88 -13.66
CA GLU A 340 -26.28 29.85 -14.57
C GLU A 340 -26.08 28.46 -15.18
N SER A 341 -25.57 28.39 -16.40
CA SER A 341 -25.35 27.14 -17.10
C SER A 341 -24.11 26.43 -16.57
N ILE A 342 -24.29 25.14 -16.20
CA ILE A 342 -23.20 24.27 -15.79
C ILE A 342 -22.69 23.52 -17.03
N ILE A 343 -21.39 23.62 -17.31
CA ILE A 343 -20.79 22.85 -18.41
C ILE A 343 -20.53 21.41 -17.92
N ILE A 344 -21.40 20.48 -18.28
CA ILE A 344 -21.31 19.06 -17.93
C ILE A 344 -21.13 18.25 -19.21
N ASN A 345 -20.02 17.53 -19.29
CA ASN A 345 -19.78 16.57 -20.37
C ASN A 345 -20.12 15.15 -19.91
N PRO A 346 -20.86 14.37 -20.71
CA PRO A 346 -21.11 12.98 -20.42
C PRO A 346 -19.81 12.19 -20.46
N ALA A 347 -19.52 11.41 -19.41
CA ALA A 347 -18.31 10.61 -19.32
C ALA A 347 -18.60 9.10 -19.37
N THR A 348 -19.75 8.66 -18.87
CA THR A 348 -20.07 7.23 -18.76
C THR A 348 -21.57 6.99 -18.94
N ILE A 349 -21.90 5.99 -19.74
CA ILE A 349 -23.28 5.53 -19.92
C ILE A 349 -23.43 4.18 -19.24
N VAL A 350 -24.39 4.07 -18.33
CA VAL A 350 -24.69 2.82 -17.62
C VAL A 350 -25.99 2.26 -18.19
N VAL A 351 -25.93 1.05 -18.74
CA VAL A 351 -27.07 0.38 -19.35
C VAL A 351 -27.20 -1.05 -18.87
N PRO A 352 -28.41 -1.64 -18.89
CA PRO A 352 -28.59 -3.06 -18.67
C PRO A 352 -27.82 -3.89 -19.70
N SER A 353 -27.40 -5.09 -19.32
CA SER A 353 -26.59 -5.97 -20.18
C SER A 353 -27.23 -6.29 -21.53
N GLY A 354 -28.58 -6.35 -21.59
CA GLY A 354 -29.32 -6.60 -22.83
C GLY A 354 -29.21 -5.49 -23.87
N MET A 355 -28.91 -4.24 -23.45
CA MET A 355 -28.76 -3.08 -24.34
C MET A 355 -27.31 -2.81 -24.77
N LYS A 356 -26.38 -3.63 -24.32
CA LYS A 356 -24.93 -3.39 -24.52
C LYS A 356 -24.55 -3.31 -25.99
N PHE A 357 -25.03 -4.24 -26.82
CA PHE A 357 -24.66 -4.31 -28.22
C PHE A 357 -25.31 -3.19 -29.05
N ASP A 358 -26.55 -2.87 -28.73
CA ASP A 358 -27.27 -1.78 -29.41
C ASP A 358 -26.57 -0.43 -29.14
N MET A 359 -26.19 -0.19 -27.88
CA MET A 359 -25.41 0.99 -27.52
C MET A 359 -24.04 1.02 -28.18
N TYR A 360 -23.35 -0.13 -28.24
CA TYR A 360 -22.08 -0.21 -28.91
C TYR A 360 -22.23 0.15 -30.40
N THR A 361 -23.21 -0.41 -31.08
CA THR A 361 -23.49 -0.08 -32.49
C THR A 361 -23.81 1.40 -32.66
N LEU A 362 -24.59 1.98 -31.76
CA LEU A 362 -25.01 3.38 -31.82
C LEU A 362 -23.82 4.36 -31.71
N PHE A 363 -22.87 4.09 -30.82
CA PHE A 363 -21.74 5.00 -30.58
C PHE A 363 -20.53 4.72 -31.47
N PHE A 364 -20.33 3.48 -31.92
CA PHE A 364 -19.13 3.10 -32.69
C PHE A 364 -19.38 2.99 -34.21
N SER A 365 -20.62 3.13 -34.69
CA SER A 365 -20.88 3.22 -36.12
C SER A 365 -20.57 4.64 -36.63
N PRO A 366 -19.69 4.81 -37.62
CA PRO A 366 -19.38 6.13 -38.17
C PRO A 366 -20.55 6.73 -38.94
N THR A 367 -21.40 5.91 -39.53
CA THR A 367 -22.58 6.31 -40.31
C THR A 367 -23.84 5.61 -39.77
N ILE A 368 -24.96 6.25 -40.00
CA ILE A 368 -26.31 5.75 -39.69
C ILE A 368 -27.18 5.81 -40.90
N ASN A 369 -28.14 4.89 -40.99
CA ASN A 369 -29.16 4.98 -42.04
C ASN A 369 -30.25 5.98 -41.64
N THR A 370 -30.57 6.88 -42.54
CA THR A 370 -31.71 7.81 -42.37
C THR A 370 -33.01 7.15 -42.77
N SER A 371 -34.14 7.81 -42.48
CA SER A 371 -35.48 7.37 -42.90
C SER A 371 -35.62 7.15 -44.39
N ASP A 372 -34.83 7.89 -45.19
CA ASP A 372 -34.85 7.82 -46.66
C ASP A 372 -33.84 6.80 -47.21
N ASN A 373 -33.36 5.88 -46.37
CA ASN A 373 -32.36 4.87 -46.71
C ASN A 373 -31.05 5.39 -47.28
N THR A 374 -30.69 6.62 -46.89
CA THR A 374 -29.42 7.27 -47.23
C THR A 374 -28.50 7.20 -45.99
N GLN A 375 -27.19 7.13 -46.22
CA GLN A 375 -26.22 7.14 -45.12
C GLN A 375 -25.91 8.60 -44.72
N ALA A 376 -26.01 8.88 -43.43
CA ALA A 376 -25.61 10.12 -42.79
C ALA A 376 -24.49 9.92 -41.77
N VAL A 377 -23.76 10.98 -41.50
CA VAL A 377 -22.73 10.95 -40.44
C VAL A 377 -23.40 10.78 -39.08
N ASN A 378 -22.87 9.89 -38.29
CA ASN A 378 -23.35 9.66 -36.92
C ASN A 378 -22.80 10.73 -35.97
N PRO A 379 -23.59 11.65 -35.44
CA PRO A 379 -23.09 12.69 -34.53
C PRO A 379 -22.67 12.13 -33.14
N LEU A 380 -23.13 10.93 -32.76
CA LEU A 380 -22.72 10.30 -31.52
C LEU A 380 -21.34 9.65 -31.59
N TYR A 381 -20.79 9.45 -32.78
CA TYR A 381 -19.47 8.86 -32.98
C TYR A 381 -18.34 9.66 -32.30
N GLN A 382 -18.51 10.97 -32.14
CA GLN A 382 -17.57 11.84 -31.43
C GLN A 382 -17.43 11.49 -29.93
N TYR A 383 -18.44 10.84 -29.32
CA TYR A 383 -18.44 10.47 -27.89
C TYR A 383 -17.93 9.05 -27.64
N ARG A 384 -17.40 8.34 -28.63
CA ARG A 384 -16.91 6.96 -28.49
C ARG A 384 -15.73 6.79 -27.52
N ASP A 385 -14.90 7.85 -27.42
CA ASP A 385 -13.67 7.87 -26.64
C ASP A 385 -13.83 8.69 -25.34
N SER A 386 -15.05 9.08 -25.01
CA SER A 386 -15.39 9.89 -23.83
C SER A 386 -15.69 9.05 -22.60
#